data_fd7d42835d0f74111aa4c51f9fd13a72
#
_entry.id   fd7d42835d0f74111aa4c51f9fd13a72
#
_cell.length_a   1.000
_cell.length_b   1.000
_cell.length_c   1.000
_cell.angle_alpha   90.00
_cell.angle_beta   90.00
_cell.angle_gamma   90.00
#
_symmetry.space_group_name_H-M   'P 1'
#
loop_
_entity.id
_entity.type
_entity.pdbx_description
1 polymer ?
#
loop_
_entity_poly.entity_id
_entity_poly.type
_entity_poly.pdbx_seq_one_letter_code
_entity_poly.pdbx_strand_id
1 'polypeptide(L)'
;TNGFVSEWLVFQSLFLSFHIPTVLLKLMLPLAAAMLALTSVLALTCFVKAFGISFLALPRSSHARQAEEVPITMRIAMGMLAVVCVLLGLAPMVVVPMLDRVVSPFAGVSIEGKVLALDGWALAPVNVEFSSLSTPVLALLLVALSMLGLGLVAAFGGLVKQRYYKT
;
A
#
# COMPACT_ATOMS: atom_id res chain seq x y z
N THR A 1 1.64 1.52 2.32
CA THR A 1 0.61 0.96 3.21
C THR A 1 -0.45 1.99 3.55
N ASN A 2 -0.13 3.21 3.98
CA ASN A 2 -1.10 4.25 4.33
C ASN A 2 -1.94 4.75 3.13
N GLY A 3 -1.36 4.83 1.92
CA GLY A 3 -2.09 5.17 0.69
C GLY A 3 -3.07 4.10 0.24
N PHE A 4 -2.84 2.84 0.61
CA PHE A 4 -3.70 1.73 0.21
C PHE A 4 -5.15 1.87 0.71
N VAL A 5 -5.35 2.33 1.94
CA VAL A 5 -6.70 2.51 2.52
C VAL A 5 -7.49 3.54 1.72
N SER A 6 -6.86 4.66 1.37
CA SER A 6 -7.53 5.71 0.58
C SER A 6 -7.83 5.23 -0.85
N GLU A 7 -6.91 4.56 -1.52
CA GLU A 7 -7.15 3.96 -2.84
C GLU A 7 -8.29 2.94 -2.80
N TRP A 8 -8.30 2.06 -1.79
CA TRP A 8 -9.36 1.09 -1.58
C TRP A 8 -10.74 1.76 -1.44
N LEU A 9 -10.85 2.80 -0.63
CA LEU A 9 -12.11 3.55 -0.45
C LEU A 9 -12.54 4.24 -1.74
N VAL A 10 -11.60 4.79 -2.51
CA VAL A 10 -11.89 5.38 -3.83
C VAL A 10 -12.40 4.31 -4.79
N PHE A 11 -11.77 3.14 -4.88
CA PHE A 11 -12.26 2.04 -5.71
C PHE A 11 -13.68 1.62 -5.32
N GLN A 12 -13.96 1.48 -4.02
CA GLN A 12 -15.30 1.15 -3.53
C GLN A 12 -16.33 2.20 -3.96
N SER A 13 -16.01 3.48 -3.83
CA SER A 13 -16.91 4.55 -4.25
C SER A 13 -17.18 4.56 -5.77
N LEU A 14 -16.16 4.26 -6.58
CA LEU A 14 -16.28 4.17 -8.03
C LEU A 14 -17.13 2.95 -8.47
N PHE A 15 -17.00 1.81 -7.79
CA PHE A 15 -17.81 0.62 -8.09
C PHE A 15 -19.27 0.75 -7.67
N LEU A 16 -19.60 1.61 -6.71
CA LEU A 16 -20.98 1.91 -6.33
C LEU A 16 -21.77 2.72 -7.38
N SER A 17 -21.12 3.09 -8.46
CA SER A 17 -21.72 3.82 -9.58
C SER A 17 -22.99 3.17 -10.18
N PHE A 18 -23.17 1.86 -9.98
CA PHE A 18 -24.36 1.15 -10.45
C PHE A 18 -25.69 1.67 -9.86
N HIS A 19 -25.65 2.31 -8.70
CA HIS A 19 -26.81 2.89 -8.03
C HIS A 19 -27.19 4.28 -8.58
N ILE A 20 -26.35 4.90 -9.41
CA ILE A 20 -26.57 6.23 -9.96
C ILE A 20 -27.49 6.12 -11.20
N PRO A 21 -28.55 6.92 -11.31
CA PRO A 21 -29.51 6.82 -12.43
C PRO A 21 -28.93 7.26 -13.79
N THR A 22 -27.90 8.10 -13.80
CA THR A 22 -27.33 8.70 -15.01
C THR A 22 -26.45 7.72 -15.78
N VAL A 23 -26.81 7.38 -17.00
CA VAL A 23 -26.09 6.42 -17.86
C VAL A 23 -24.63 6.84 -18.11
N LEU A 24 -24.39 8.13 -18.32
CA LEU A 24 -23.04 8.67 -18.54
C LEU A 24 -22.12 8.38 -17.34
N LEU A 25 -22.59 8.61 -16.11
CA LEU A 25 -21.82 8.35 -14.90
C LEU A 25 -21.58 6.86 -14.67
N LYS A 26 -22.56 6.00 -14.98
CA LYS A 26 -22.39 4.54 -14.95
C LYS A 26 -21.24 4.03 -15.82
N LEU A 27 -20.98 4.71 -16.92
CA LEU A 27 -19.90 4.35 -17.84
C LEU A 27 -18.56 5.00 -17.43
N MET A 28 -18.60 6.28 -17.03
CA MET A 28 -17.38 7.03 -16.71
C MET A 28 -16.70 6.59 -15.43
N LEU A 29 -17.46 6.21 -14.38
CA LEU A 29 -16.89 5.84 -13.10
C LEU A 29 -16.10 4.52 -13.13
N PRO A 30 -16.58 3.43 -13.77
CA PRO A 30 -15.75 2.24 -13.97
C PRO A 30 -14.52 2.49 -14.84
N LEU A 31 -14.63 3.38 -15.85
CA LEU A 31 -13.48 3.78 -16.65
C LEU A 31 -12.43 4.51 -15.79
N ALA A 32 -12.87 5.42 -14.92
CA ALA A 32 -11.99 6.09 -13.96
C ALA A 32 -11.32 5.09 -13.01
N ALA A 33 -12.04 4.06 -12.54
CA ALA A 33 -11.47 2.98 -11.74
C ALA A 33 -10.39 2.21 -12.51
N ALA A 34 -10.62 1.89 -13.78
CA ALA A 34 -9.63 1.24 -14.64
C ALA A 34 -8.37 2.10 -14.83
N MET A 35 -8.54 3.41 -15.04
CA MET A 35 -7.42 4.35 -15.14
C MET A 35 -6.64 4.46 -13.83
N LEU A 36 -7.32 4.47 -12.68
CA LEU A 36 -6.68 4.46 -11.37
C LEU A 36 -5.87 3.18 -11.15
N ALA A 37 -6.44 2.02 -11.50
CA ALA A 37 -5.72 0.74 -11.43
C ALA A 37 -4.46 0.73 -12.30
N LEU A 38 -4.56 1.25 -13.53
CA LEU A 38 -3.42 1.37 -14.43
C LEU A 38 -2.31 2.26 -13.86
N THR A 39 -2.67 3.43 -13.31
CA THR A 39 -1.70 4.32 -12.66
C THR A 39 -1.04 3.67 -11.45
N SER A 40 -1.76 2.93 -10.64
CA SER A 40 -1.20 2.21 -9.48
C SER A 40 -0.18 1.15 -9.91
N VAL A 41 -0.47 0.38 -10.97
CA VAL A 41 0.46 -0.61 -11.52
C VAL A 41 1.71 0.04 -12.12
N LEU A 42 1.56 1.14 -12.85
CA LEU A 42 2.69 1.90 -13.40
C LEU A 42 3.57 2.48 -12.29
N ALA A 43 2.96 3.04 -11.24
CA ALA A 43 3.68 3.55 -10.08
C ALA A 43 4.47 2.43 -9.37
N LEU A 44 3.84 1.27 -9.13
CA LEU A 44 4.51 0.10 -8.57
C LEU A 44 5.73 -0.30 -9.41
N THR A 45 5.57 -0.39 -10.72
CA THR A 45 6.67 -0.75 -11.65
C THR A 45 7.81 0.27 -11.56
N CYS A 46 7.49 1.56 -11.49
CA CYS A 46 8.47 2.63 -11.35
C CYS A 46 9.25 2.51 -10.02
N PHE A 47 8.56 2.28 -8.90
CA PHE A 47 9.21 2.11 -7.60
C PHE A 47 10.07 0.87 -7.52
N VAL A 48 9.60 -0.27 -8.02
CA VAL A 48 10.39 -1.52 -8.07
C VAL A 48 11.66 -1.33 -8.89
N LYS A 49 11.55 -0.66 -10.04
CA LYS A 49 12.69 -0.38 -10.91
C LYS A 49 13.68 0.60 -10.26
N ALA A 50 13.18 1.68 -9.67
CA ALA A 50 14.01 2.66 -8.97
C ALA A 50 14.74 2.02 -7.78
N PHE A 51 14.04 1.23 -6.95
CA PHE A 51 14.65 0.51 -5.84
C PHE A 51 15.70 -0.49 -6.31
N GLY A 52 15.38 -1.30 -7.31
CA GLY A 52 16.30 -2.30 -7.86
C GLY A 52 17.59 -1.67 -8.42
N ILE A 53 17.47 -0.55 -9.13
CA ILE A 53 18.63 0.13 -9.70
C ILE A 53 19.45 0.87 -8.62
N SER A 54 18.77 1.55 -7.69
CA SER A 54 19.46 2.43 -6.73
C SER A 54 20.08 1.66 -5.55
N PHE A 55 19.42 0.58 -5.08
CA PHE A 55 19.85 -0.11 -3.86
C PHE A 55 20.38 -1.53 -4.07
N LEU A 56 19.96 -2.22 -5.13
CA LEU A 56 20.39 -3.60 -5.37
C LEU A 56 21.43 -3.73 -6.48
N ALA A 57 21.61 -2.71 -7.33
CA ALA A 57 22.63 -2.74 -8.38
C ALA A 57 24.03 -2.47 -7.83
N LEU A 58 25.03 -3.05 -8.50
CA LEU A 58 26.44 -2.77 -8.19
C LEU A 58 26.78 -1.31 -8.56
N PRO A 59 27.66 -0.65 -7.78
CA PRO A 59 28.08 0.71 -8.05
C PRO A 59 28.82 0.81 -9.41
N ARG A 60 28.32 1.64 -10.30
CA ARG A 60 28.86 1.81 -11.66
C ARG A 60 29.94 2.89 -11.77
N SER A 61 30.07 3.76 -10.76
CA SER A 61 31.05 4.85 -10.74
C SER A 61 31.99 4.72 -9.53
N SER A 62 33.19 5.32 -9.64
CA SER A 62 34.15 5.40 -8.54
C SER A 62 33.57 6.15 -7.33
N HIS A 63 32.80 7.22 -7.59
CA HIS A 63 32.13 7.97 -6.52
C HIS A 63 31.08 7.17 -5.78
N ALA A 64 30.31 6.32 -6.47
CA ALA A 64 29.34 5.46 -5.84
C ALA A 64 29.99 4.37 -4.96
N ARG A 65 31.22 3.95 -5.26
CA ARG A 65 31.99 3.01 -4.43
C ARG A 65 32.53 3.62 -3.15
N GLN A 66 32.72 4.94 -3.15
CA GLN A 66 33.25 5.72 -2.00
C GLN A 66 32.11 6.33 -1.18
N ALA A 67 30.85 5.98 -1.46
CA ALA A 67 29.71 6.46 -0.70
C ALA A 67 29.81 6.01 0.76
N GLU A 68 29.71 6.95 1.67
CA GLU A 68 29.69 6.71 3.12
C GLU A 68 28.26 6.68 3.66
N GLU A 69 28.07 5.99 4.78
CA GLU A 69 26.81 5.93 5.47
C GLU A 69 26.41 7.30 6.05
N VAL A 70 25.12 7.62 5.96
CA VAL A 70 24.59 8.86 6.53
C VAL A 70 24.71 8.90 8.05
N PRO A 71 24.82 10.10 8.67
CA PRO A 71 24.94 10.24 10.11
C PRO A 71 23.74 9.62 10.86
N ILE A 72 23.99 9.18 12.09
CA ILE A 72 23.00 8.46 12.91
C ILE A 72 21.68 9.24 13.11
N THR A 73 21.77 10.57 13.21
CA THR A 73 20.60 11.46 13.34
C THR A 73 19.65 11.34 12.15
N MET A 74 20.19 11.27 10.94
CA MET A 74 19.42 11.13 9.70
C MET A 74 18.77 9.72 9.61
N ARG A 75 19.50 8.68 10.04
CA ARG A 75 18.98 7.31 10.10
C ARG A 75 17.83 7.20 11.10
N ILE A 76 17.95 7.84 12.28
CA ILE A 76 16.87 7.88 13.28
C ILE A 76 15.64 8.60 12.70
N ALA A 77 15.80 9.75 12.03
CA ALA A 77 14.71 10.50 11.42
C ALA A 77 13.97 9.65 10.35
N MET A 78 14.71 8.98 9.47
CA MET A 78 14.12 8.08 8.48
C MET A 78 13.40 6.89 9.14
N GLY A 79 13.99 6.32 10.20
CA GLY A 79 13.37 5.24 10.97
C GLY A 79 12.07 5.67 11.63
N MET A 80 12.02 6.85 12.26
CA MET A 80 10.80 7.41 12.84
C MET A 80 9.70 7.58 11.78
N LEU A 81 10.03 8.16 10.63
CA LEU A 81 9.05 8.33 9.55
C LEU A 81 8.54 6.98 9.04
N ALA A 82 9.40 5.98 8.90
CA ALA A 82 9.00 4.64 8.50
C ALA A 82 8.02 4.01 9.51
N VAL A 83 8.30 4.14 10.82
CA VAL A 83 7.41 3.66 11.89
C VAL A 83 6.05 4.36 11.82
N VAL A 84 6.02 5.69 11.67
CA VAL A 84 4.77 6.45 11.53
C VAL A 84 3.98 5.98 10.30
N CYS A 85 4.62 5.77 9.16
CA CYS A 85 3.97 5.24 7.96
C CYS A 85 3.34 3.86 8.18
N VAL A 86 4.03 2.97 8.90
CA VAL A 86 3.51 1.64 9.24
C VAL A 86 2.32 1.75 10.19
N LEU A 87 2.42 2.56 11.24
CA LEU A 87 1.33 2.76 12.21
C LEU A 87 0.08 3.32 11.55
N LEU A 88 0.21 4.35 10.71
CA LEU A 88 -0.92 4.93 9.98
C LEU A 88 -1.56 3.93 9.01
N GLY A 89 -0.79 3.05 8.42
CA GLY A 89 -1.30 2.03 7.50
C GLY A 89 -1.98 0.84 8.18
N LEU A 90 -1.57 0.51 9.41
CA LEU A 90 -2.11 -0.63 10.17
C LEU A 90 -3.28 -0.27 11.08
N ALA A 91 -3.42 1.00 11.43
CA ALA A 91 -4.41 1.46 12.41
C ALA A 91 -5.47 2.40 11.80
N PRO A 92 -6.25 1.97 10.79
CA PRO A 92 -7.34 2.78 10.25
C PRO A 92 -8.40 3.08 11.30
N MET A 93 -8.57 2.23 12.32
CA MET A 93 -9.47 2.42 13.45
C MET A 93 -9.16 3.69 14.28
N VAL A 94 -7.94 4.20 14.23
CA VAL A 94 -7.55 5.47 14.89
C VAL A 94 -7.69 6.64 13.93
N VAL A 95 -7.30 6.44 12.67
CA VAL A 95 -7.26 7.50 11.66
C VAL A 95 -8.66 7.88 11.19
N VAL A 96 -9.55 6.91 10.96
CA VAL A 96 -10.92 7.17 10.46
C VAL A 96 -11.75 7.99 11.46
N PRO A 97 -11.82 7.68 12.75
CA PRO A 97 -12.54 8.53 13.72
C PRO A 97 -11.97 9.94 13.84
N MET A 98 -10.65 10.08 13.73
CA MET A 98 -10.00 11.39 13.77
C MET A 98 -10.40 12.24 12.55
N LEU A 99 -10.47 11.64 11.37
CA LEU A 99 -10.94 12.29 10.14
C LEU A 99 -12.44 12.57 10.19
N ASP A 100 -13.24 11.69 10.79
CA ASP A 100 -14.68 11.85 10.90
C ASP A 100 -15.06 13.12 11.68
N ARG A 101 -14.34 13.45 12.74
CA ARG A 101 -14.54 14.69 13.50
C ARG A 101 -14.41 15.96 12.65
N VAL A 102 -13.60 15.90 11.60
CA VAL A 102 -13.38 17.03 10.70
C VAL A 102 -14.39 17.03 9.54
N VAL A 103 -14.71 15.85 9.02
CA VAL A 103 -15.51 15.70 7.80
C VAL A 103 -17.01 15.68 8.09
N SER A 104 -17.44 15.07 9.20
CA SER A 104 -18.85 14.90 9.51
C SER A 104 -19.65 16.22 9.58
N PRO A 105 -19.11 17.37 10.08
CA PRO A 105 -19.84 18.64 10.07
C PRO A 105 -20.13 19.16 8.64
N PHE A 106 -19.28 18.83 7.67
CA PHE A 106 -19.43 19.25 6.28
C PHE A 106 -20.26 18.27 5.46
N ALA A 107 -20.10 16.97 5.73
CA ALA A 107 -20.81 15.92 5.01
C ALA A 107 -22.25 15.66 5.52
N GLY A 108 -22.55 16.12 6.73
CA GLY A 108 -23.84 15.87 7.40
C GLY A 108 -24.08 14.40 7.75
N VAL A 109 -23.04 13.55 7.63
CA VAL A 109 -23.12 12.10 7.83
C VAL A 109 -21.83 11.62 8.52
N SER A 110 -21.94 10.78 9.55
CA SER A 110 -20.79 10.13 10.15
C SER A 110 -20.21 9.06 9.19
N ILE A 111 -18.92 9.14 9.00
CA ILE A 111 -18.14 8.21 8.15
C ILE A 111 -17.72 6.99 8.96
N GLU A 112 -17.43 7.18 10.25
CA GLU A 112 -16.94 6.13 11.14
C GLU A 112 -17.87 4.91 11.14
N GLY A 113 -19.17 5.12 11.39
CA GLY A 113 -20.15 4.04 11.44
C GLY A 113 -20.47 3.39 10.08
N LYS A 114 -19.99 3.98 8.97
CA LYS A 114 -20.23 3.46 7.61
C LYS A 114 -19.01 2.79 7.00
N VAL A 115 -17.82 3.10 7.49
CA VAL A 115 -16.54 2.64 6.90
C VAL A 115 -15.88 1.58 7.76
N LEU A 116 -16.04 1.65 9.08
CA LEU A 116 -15.47 0.69 10.01
C LEU A 116 -16.47 -0.43 10.32
N ALA A 117 -16.06 -1.66 10.11
CA ALA A 117 -16.78 -2.87 10.49
C ALA A 117 -15.92 -3.73 11.42
N LEU A 118 -16.53 -4.73 12.07
CA LEU A 118 -15.85 -5.66 12.99
C LEU A 118 -15.07 -4.92 14.09
N ASP A 119 -15.75 -4.04 14.83
CA ASP A 119 -15.20 -3.24 15.92
C ASP A 119 -13.95 -2.42 15.53
N GLY A 120 -13.91 -1.92 14.30
CA GLY A 120 -12.83 -1.09 13.77
C GLY A 120 -11.67 -1.85 13.12
N TRP A 121 -11.67 -3.18 13.11
CA TRP A 121 -10.60 -3.99 12.53
C TRP A 121 -10.72 -4.20 11.03
N ALA A 122 -11.88 -3.95 10.46
CA ALA A 122 -12.11 -4.09 9.03
C ALA A 122 -12.71 -2.82 8.42
N LEU A 123 -12.36 -2.54 7.18
CA LEU A 123 -12.93 -1.49 6.35
C LEU A 123 -14.03 -2.11 5.49
N ALA A 124 -15.28 -1.71 5.70
CA ALA A 124 -16.42 -2.16 4.91
C ALA A 124 -17.36 -0.99 4.61
N PRO A 125 -17.12 -0.22 3.54
CA PRO A 125 -17.78 1.06 3.32
C PRO A 125 -19.27 1.01 3.02
N VAL A 126 -19.84 -0.12 2.62
CA VAL A 126 -21.24 -0.16 2.18
C VAL A 126 -22.01 -1.39 2.58
N ASN A 127 -21.44 -2.57 2.46
CA ASN A 127 -22.07 -3.82 2.88
C ASN A 127 -20.99 -4.80 3.32
N VAL A 128 -21.09 -5.26 4.54
CA VAL A 128 -20.15 -6.22 5.16
C VAL A 128 -20.06 -7.54 4.35
N GLU A 129 -21.11 -7.87 3.61
CA GLU A 129 -21.19 -9.12 2.84
C GLU A 129 -20.35 -9.12 1.55
N PHE A 130 -20.08 -7.96 0.95
CA PHE A 130 -19.42 -7.90 -0.36
C PHE A 130 -17.98 -7.38 -0.35
N SER A 131 -17.56 -6.59 0.62
CA SER A 131 -16.22 -6.02 0.62
C SER A 131 -15.75 -5.57 2.00
N SER A 132 -15.43 -6.50 2.86
CA SER A 132 -14.69 -6.22 4.09
C SER A 132 -13.21 -6.49 3.88
N LEU A 133 -12.36 -5.51 4.17
CA LEU A 133 -10.92 -5.65 4.11
C LEU A 133 -10.31 -5.32 5.48
N SER A 134 -9.62 -6.29 6.06
CA SER A 134 -8.87 -6.09 7.29
C SER A 134 -7.42 -5.70 6.95
N THR A 135 -7.04 -4.44 7.16
CA THR A 135 -5.68 -3.95 6.94
C THR A 135 -4.62 -4.69 7.77
N PRO A 136 -4.85 -5.07 9.04
CA PRO A 136 -3.90 -5.88 9.80
C PRO A 136 -3.69 -7.27 9.20
N VAL A 137 -4.77 -7.95 8.78
CA VAL A 137 -4.68 -9.28 8.15
C VAL A 137 -3.94 -9.21 6.82
N LEU A 138 -4.22 -8.20 6.01
CA LEU A 138 -3.51 -7.98 4.75
C LEU A 138 -2.01 -7.74 4.99
N ALA A 139 -1.65 -6.93 5.98
CA ALA A 139 -0.26 -6.68 6.33
C ALA A 139 0.46 -7.95 6.80
N LEU A 140 -0.17 -8.77 7.64
CA LEU A 140 0.37 -10.07 8.06
C LEU A 140 0.58 -11.00 6.87
N LEU A 141 -0.38 -11.05 5.94
CA LEU A 141 -0.27 -11.86 4.73
C LEU A 141 0.89 -11.38 3.85
N LEU A 142 1.05 -10.08 3.66
CA LEU A 142 2.17 -9.51 2.89
C LEU A 142 3.53 -9.80 3.55
N VAL A 143 3.63 -9.71 4.88
CA VAL A 143 4.84 -10.08 5.61
C VAL A 143 5.13 -11.57 5.45
N ALA A 144 4.11 -12.44 5.61
CA ALA A 144 4.27 -13.88 5.43
C ALA A 144 4.73 -14.24 4.00
N LEU A 145 4.12 -13.64 2.97
CA LEU A 145 4.54 -13.84 1.59
C LEU A 145 5.97 -13.34 1.33
N SER A 146 6.35 -12.21 1.92
CA SER A 146 7.72 -11.68 1.80
C SER A 146 8.73 -12.60 2.46
N MET A 147 8.44 -13.12 3.65
CA MET A 147 9.28 -14.08 4.34
C MET A 147 9.39 -15.41 3.58
N LEU A 148 8.27 -15.87 3.01
CA LEU A 148 8.27 -17.05 2.14
C LEU A 148 9.16 -16.83 0.90
N GLY A 149 9.03 -15.68 0.23
CA GLY A 149 9.85 -15.31 -0.92
C GLY A 149 11.35 -15.27 -0.57
N LEU A 150 11.71 -14.65 0.54
CA LEU A 150 13.08 -14.62 1.04
C LEU A 150 13.59 -16.03 1.39
N GLY A 151 12.76 -16.86 2.02
CA GLY A 151 13.08 -18.25 2.33
C GLY A 151 13.34 -19.09 1.06
N LEU A 152 12.50 -18.92 0.04
CA LEU A 152 12.71 -19.57 -1.27
C LEU A 152 14.01 -19.11 -1.94
N VAL A 153 14.28 -17.81 -1.96
CA VAL A 153 15.53 -17.27 -2.49
C VAL A 153 16.74 -17.79 -1.71
N ALA A 154 16.66 -17.89 -0.39
CA ALA A 154 17.73 -18.45 0.42
C ALA A 154 17.94 -19.94 0.16
N ALA A 155 16.85 -20.71 0.01
CA ALA A 155 16.92 -22.16 -0.25
C ALA A 155 17.45 -22.48 -1.66
N PHE A 156 16.97 -21.75 -2.67
CA PHE A 156 17.34 -22.01 -4.08
C PHE A 156 18.51 -21.15 -4.56
N GLY A 157 18.81 -20.02 -3.92
CA GLY A 157 19.89 -19.12 -4.29
C GLY A 157 21.28 -19.77 -4.24
N GLY A 158 21.47 -20.75 -3.35
CA GLY A 158 22.69 -21.57 -3.31
C GLY A 158 22.92 -22.41 -4.56
N LEU A 159 21.85 -22.93 -5.17
CA LEU A 159 21.91 -23.72 -6.40
C LEU A 159 22.25 -22.87 -7.62
N VAL A 160 21.77 -21.62 -7.65
CA VAL A 160 22.05 -20.67 -8.74
C VAL A 160 23.49 -20.16 -8.67
N LYS A 161 24.00 -19.88 -7.46
CA LYS A 161 25.37 -19.35 -7.24
C LYS A 161 26.44 -20.32 -7.72
N GLN A 162 26.22 -21.63 -7.62
CA GLN A 162 27.17 -22.65 -8.11
C GLN A 162 27.27 -22.70 -9.64
N ARG A 163 26.25 -22.25 -10.39
CA ARG A 163 26.25 -22.28 -11.85
C ARG A 163 27.01 -21.11 -12.50
N TYR A 164 27.07 -19.95 -11.85
CA TYR A 164 27.70 -18.75 -12.40
C TYR A 164 29.20 -18.63 -12.15
N TYR A 165 29.79 -19.44 -11.28
CA TYR A 165 31.22 -19.40 -10.97
C TYR A 165 32.01 -20.57 -11.61
N LYS A 166 31.42 -21.34 -12.52
CA LYS A 166 32.08 -22.43 -13.25
C LYS A 166 32.36 -22.12 -14.71
N THR A 167 32.27 -20.88 -15.12
CA THR A 167 32.78 -20.36 -16.40
C THR A 167 33.83 -19.30 -16.11
#